data_d963569de172b26b9ce01a1fb2b0bd20
#
_entry.id   d963569de172b26b9ce01a1fb2b0bd20
#
_cell.length_a   1.000
_cell.length_b   1.000
_cell.length_c   1.000
_cell.angle_alpha   90.00
_cell.angle_beta   90.00
_cell.angle_gamma   90.00
#
_symmetry.space_group_name_H-M   'P 1'
#
loop_
_entity.id
_entity.type
_entity.pdbx_description
1 polymer ?
#
loop_
_entity_poly.entity_id
_entity_poly.type
_entity_poly.pdbx_seq_one_letter_code
_entity_poly.pdbx_strand_id
1 'polypeptide(L)'
;MGNWEMQNGDPATFSFSLGFVTNPHGDDDRAVPEERLSWGYFSIWAGGENLCAHIEQGENLDAVHWYMLPLMEWFVENWDALLHEERLPLRNAGTSAARSLARTRLPPPSVKELDEFAWLDEWAEWWHRHSLRASSPGGVLPDVYLRRCRDQLEVSTGAEPLPDVPPDVFFVAPNRACYVDPVSASDSVFLVLEAAAQELCRRDPAASRLASLLSRVHGLKNPERRPTRLAWRAGLEGDAERYSEIAREVENVFAAVDPEVRRELEDEGRSSNLIVYGTAYVRLLFGAISPSTTIDDVTRLAGRLTENFVGDVREFLTALDSDELRALERRTRQLTPGEQGSRLGELASKLLAPQSGEQVDIHAILRRLRVDVSKVDLSDDEVRAVSVFGPTQKPHIFCNRRTRWGQSIEVERFTLAHELCHLLLDREWGGALAVASGPWAPLAIEQRAGAFAAAFLMPSWLLSDGLASLDRPIRDPEAVLALAGRLRVSVSALVDRLYNLGEVTPEDRLRLRMPEADEPA
;
A
#
# COMPACT_ATOMS: atom_id res chain seq x y z
N MET A 1 -0.76 -44.62 -7.63
CA MET A 1 -1.41 -43.86 -6.56
C MET A 1 -2.68 -43.25 -7.14
N GLY A 2 -3.77 -43.16 -6.36
CA GLY A 2 -5.01 -42.54 -6.86
C GLY A 2 -4.86 -41.03 -7.01
N ASN A 3 -5.58 -40.45 -7.98
CA ASN A 3 -5.69 -38.99 -8.11
C ASN A 3 -6.43 -38.44 -6.90
N TRP A 4 -6.01 -37.27 -6.43
CA TRP A 4 -6.62 -36.53 -5.35
C TRP A 4 -6.70 -35.04 -5.75
N GLU A 5 -7.78 -34.39 -5.43
CA GLU A 5 -8.01 -32.99 -5.77
C GLU A 5 -8.86 -32.33 -4.70
N MET A 6 -8.57 -31.07 -4.41
CA MET A 6 -9.41 -30.19 -3.61
C MET A 6 -9.39 -28.76 -4.15
N GLN A 7 -10.57 -28.15 -4.20
CA GLN A 7 -10.78 -26.75 -4.52
C GLN A 7 -11.61 -26.10 -3.40
N ASN A 8 -11.28 -24.86 -3.06
CA ASN A 8 -12.07 -24.05 -2.14
C ASN A 8 -12.12 -22.59 -2.60
N GLY A 9 -13.21 -21.89 -2.28
CA GLY A 9 -13.49 -20.52 -2.66
C GLY A 9 -14.34 -20.40 -3.93
N ASP A 10 -14.62 -19.15 -4.31
CA ASP A 10 -15.41 -18.79 -5.50
C ASP A 10 -14.48 -18.16 -6.56
N PRO A 11 -14.37 -18.73 -7.77
CA PRO A 11 -13.55 -18.16 -8.87
C PRO A 11 -13.89 -16.71 -9.20
N ALA A 12 -15.14 -16.27 -9.00
CA ALA A 12 -15.52 -14.88 -9.25
C ALA A 12 -14.88 -13.88 -8.27
N THR A 13 -14.50 -14.33 -7.07
CA THR A 13 -13.82 -13.54 -6.05
C THR A 13 -12.40 -14.03 -5.83
N PHE A 14 -12.23 -15.14 -5.10
CA PHE A 14 -10.96 -15.83 -4.91
C PHE A 14 -11.17 -17.33 -4.73
N SER A 15 -10.42 -18.15 -5.46
CA SER A 15 -10.43 -19.61 -5.31
C SER A 15 -9.03 -20.17 -5.48
N PHE A 16 -8.73 -21.19 -4.70
CA PHE A 16 -7.50 -21.95 -4.77
C PHE A 16 -7.81 -23.43 -4.94
N SER A 17 -7.12 -24.09 -5.88
CA SER A 17 -7.21 -25.53 -6.07
C SER A 17 -5.83 -26.18 -6.11
N LEU A 18 -5.74 -27.41 -5.62
CA LEU A 18 -4.55 -28.22 -5.66
C LEU A 18 -4.95 -29.68 -5.86
N GLY A 19 -4.24 -30.37 -6.74
CA GLY A 19 -4.45 -31.79 -7.00
C GLY A 19 -3.13 -32.56 -7.10
N PHE A 20 -3.15 -33.83 -6.73
CA PHE A 20 -2.04 -34.75 -6.93
C PHE A 20 -2.41 -35.78 -7.97
N VAL A 21 -1.54 -35.94 -8.97
CA VAL A 21 -1.75 -36.86 -10.09
C VAL A 21 -0.48 -37.69 -10.32
N THR A 22 -0.58 -38.73 -11.15
CA THR A 22 0.61 -39.49 -11.55
C THR A 22 1.46 -38.62 -12.48
N ASN A 23 2.77 -38.55 -12.20
CA ASN A 23 3.70 -37.83 -13.08
C ASN A 23 3.79 -38.54 -14.45
N PRO A 24 3.36 -37.91 -15.54
CA PRO A 24 3.39 -38.52 -16.88
C PRO A 24 4.82 -38.66 -17.44
N HIS A 25 5.77 -37.88 -16.91
CA HIS A 25 7.17 -37.86 -17.36
C HIS A 25 8.06 -38.85 -16.58
N GLY A 26 7.48 -39.57 -15.61
CA GLY A 26 8.24 -40.44 -14.68
C GLY A 26 8.87 -39.66 -13.54
N ASP A 27 9.59 -40.39 -12.68
CA ASP A 27 10.27 -39.77 -11.55
C ASP A 27 11.51 -38.99 -11.99
N ASP A 28 11.63 -37.73 -11.56
CA ASP A 28 12.88 -36.99 -11.68
C ASP A 28 13.85 -37.43 -10.58
N ASP A 29 15.04 -37.89 -10.98
CA ASP A 29 16.08 -38.32 -10.03
C ASP A 29 16.58 -37.18 -9.12
N ARG A 30 16.31 -35.93 -9.47
CA ARG A 30 16.64 -34.74 -8.65
C ARG A 30 15.65 -34.48 -7.55
N ALA A 31 14.39 -34.89 -7.71
CA ALA A 31 13.36 -34.71 -6.69
C ALA A 31 13.53 -35.72 -5.54
N VAL A 32 13.43 -35.25 -4.31
CA VAL A 32 13.44 -36.12 -3.14
C VAL A 32 12.15 -36.97 -3.06
N PRO A 33 12.18 -38.13 -2.34
CA PRO A 33 11.02 -39.03 -2.32
C PRO A 33 9.69 -38.38 -1.95
N GLU A 34 9.68 -37.46 -0.97
CA GLU A 34 8.46 -36.76 -0.53
C GLU A 34 7.95 -35.80 -1.58
N GLU A 35 8.82 -35.15 -2.35
CA GLU A 35 8.42 -34.27 -3.46
C GLU A 35 7.78 -35.08 -4.59
N ARG A 36 8.32 -36.27 -4.92
CA ARG A 36 7.72 -37.15 -5.94
C ARG A 36 6.30 -37.55 -5.62
N LEU A 37 5.95 -37.71 -4.32
CA LEU A 37 4.57 -37.96 -3.88
C LEU A 37 3.62 -36.81 -4.13
N SER A 38 4.16 -35.60 -4.30
CA SER A 38 3.41 -34.34 -4.43
C SER A 38 3.30 -33.86 -5.88
N TRP A 39 3.72 -34.66 -6.88
CA TRP A 39 3.51 -34.28 -8.27
C TRP A 39 2.03 -34.05 -8.52
N GLY A 40 1.71 -32.90 -9.12
CA GLY A 40 0.32 -32.51 -9.27
C GLY A 40 0.14 -31.19 -9.99
N TYR A 41 -0.94 -30.50 -9.66
CA TYR A 41 -1.26 -29.21 -10.25
C TYR A 41 -1.91 -28.29 -9.23
N PHE A 42 -1.83 -26.99 -9.53
CA PHE A 42 -2.59 -26.00 -8.79
C PHE A 42 -3.18 -24.94 -9.74
N SER A 43 -4.25 -24.30 -9.31
CA SER A 43 -4.77 -23.10 -9.94
C SER A 43 -5.21 -22.06 -8.91
N ILE A 44 -5.08 -20.79 -9.28
CA ILE A 44 -5.55 -19.64 -8.50
C ILE A 44 -6.45 -18.80 -9.38
N TRP A 45 -7.64 -18.54 -8.87
CA TRP A 45 -8.59 -17.63 -9.48
C TRP A 45 -8.74 -16.39 -8.61
N ALA A 46 -8.70 -15.21 -9.22
CA ALA A 46 -8.94 -13.96 -8.52
C ALA A 46 -9.69 -12.96 -9.43
N GLY A 47 -10.83 -12.45 -8.93
CA GLY A 47 -11.67 -11.52 -9.68
C GLY A 47 -12.18 -12.07 -11.02
N GLY A 48 -12.47 -13.37 -11.09
CA GLY A 48 -12.98 -14.06 -12.28
C GLY A 48 -11.92 -14.50 -13.28
N GLU A 49 -10.62 -14.29 -13.01
CA GLU A 49 -9.52 -14.64 -13.89
C GLU A 49 -8.71 -15.81 -13.34
N ASN A 50 -8.34 -16.76 -14.20
CA ASN A 50 -7.42 -17.83 -13.86
C ASN A 50 -5.98 -17.34 -14.01
N LEU A 51 -5.27 -17.18 -12.89
CA LEU A 51 -3.90 -16.65 -12.87
C LEU A 51 -2.84 -17.70 -13.27
N CYS A 52 -3.24 -18.97 -13.32
CA CYS A 52 -2.39 -20.09 -13.72
C CYS A 52 -2.59 -20.52 -15.18
N ALA A 53 -3.55 -19.92 -15.89
CA ALA A 53 -3.79 -20.21 -17.29
C ALA A 53 -2.57 -19.82 -18.13
N HIS A 54 -2.07 -20.75 -18.93
CA HIS A 54 -0.88 -20.55 -19.75
C HIS A 54 -0.93 -21.37 -21.05
N ILE A 55 -0.07 -21.01 -21.97
CA ILE A 55 0.19 -21.76 -23.19
C ILE A 55 1.54 -22.46 -23.00
N GLU A 56 1.58 -23.76 -23.17
CA GLU A 56 2.80 -24.56 -23.19
C GLU A 56 2.81 -25.44 -24.44
N GLN A 57 3.88 -25.37 -25.22
CA GLN A 57 4.03 -26.12 -26.48
C GLN A 57 2.84 -25.95 -27.44
N GLY A 58 2.14 -24.80 -27.40
CA GLY A 58 0.97 -24.49 -28.22
C GLY A 58 -0.37 -25.02 -27.69
N GLU A 59 -0.38 -25.68 -26.54
CA GLU A 59 -1.59 -26.13 -25.85
C GLU A 59 -2.01 -25.14 -24.77
N ASN A 60 -3.32 -24.91 -24.61
CA ASN A 60 -3.86 -24.09 -23.51
C ASN A 60 -4.05 -24.96 -22.28
N LEU A 61 -3.43 -24.57 -21.18
CA LEU A 61 -3.51 -25.25 -19.89
C LEU A 61 -4.12 -24.29 -18.84
N ASP A 62 -5.03 -24.81 -18.02
CA ASP A 62 -5.74 -24.04 -16.99
C ASP A 62 -5.10 -24.17 -15.60
N ALA A 63 -4.09 -25.00 -15.45
CA ALA A 63 -3.41 -25.25 -14.18
C ALA A 63 -1.92 -25.49 -14.40
N VAL A 64 -1.11 -25.08 -13.46
CA VAL A 64 0.35 -25.33 -13.47
C VAL A 64 0.63 -26.68 -12.86
N HIS A 65 1.42 -27.50 -13.57
CA HIS A 65 1.85 -28.83 -13.13
C HIS A 65 3.28 -28.79 -12.60
N TRP A 66 3.48 -29.23 -11.37
CA TRP A 66 4.80 -29.31 -10.73
C TRP A 66 4.73 -30.16 -9.46
N TYR A 67 5.85 -30.21 -8.72
CA TYR A 67 5.90 -30.75 -7.36
C TYR A 67 5.25 -29.75 -6.40
N MET A 68 4.14 -30.12 -5.77
CA MET A 68 3.34 -29.20 -4.93
C MET A 68 3.90 -29.03 -3.51
N LEU A 69 4.76 -29.94 -3.04
CA LEU A 69 5.30 -29.87 -1.68
C LEU A 69 6.07 -28.56 -1.41
N PRO A 70 7.01 -28.11 -2.29
CA PRO A 70 7.68 -26.81 -2.09
C PRO A 70 6.72 -25.61 -2.06
N LEU A 71 5.68 -25.61 -2.90
CA LEU A 71 4.66 -24.56 -2.90
C LEU A 71 3.90 -24.52 -1.57
N MET A 72 3.53 -25.69 -1.03
CA MET A 72 2.83 -25.78 0.26
C MET A 72 3.72 -25.31 1.41
N GLU A 73 4.99 -25.69 1.43
CA GLU A 73 5.98 -25.26 2.43
C GLU A 73 6.19 -23.74 2.37
N TRP A 74 6.28 -23.15 1.17
CA TRP A 74 6.42 -21.72 0.96
C TRP A 74 5.20 -20.94 1.47
N PHE A 75 3.97 -21.40 1.22
CA PHE A 75 2.77 -20.77 1.78
C PHE A 75 2.79 -20.77 3.30
N VAL A 76 3.18 -21.88 3.92
CA VAL A 76 3.24 -22.00 5.39
C VAL A 76 4.32 -21.11 5.99
N GLU A 77 5.47 -21.03 5.34
CA GLU A 77 6.60 -20.21 5.77
C GLU A 77 6.29 -18.72 5.71
N ASN A 78 5.70 -18.29 4.61
CA ASN A 78 5.44 -16.85 4.35
C ASN A 78 4.02 -16.43 4.73
N TRP A 79 3.22 -17.29 5.38
CA TRP A 79 1.80 -17.05 5.66
C TRP A 79 1.51 -15.70 6.29
N ASP A 80 2.25 -15.34 7.34
CA ASP A 80 1.98 -14.12 8.09
C ASP A 80 2.36 -12.88 7.28
N ALA A 81 3.47 -12.90 6.54
CA ALA A 81 3.85 -11.81 5.64
C ALA A 81 2.84 -11.65 4.49
N LEU A 82 2.54 -12.73 3.75
CA LEU A 82 1.59 -12.72 2.62
C LEU A 82 0.27 -12.05 2.95
N LEU A 83 -0.25 -12.30 4.15
CA LEU A 83 -1.60 -11.90 4.55
C LEU A 83 -1.64 -10.62 5.40
N HIS A 84 -0.49 -10.14 5.89
CA HIS A 84 -0.45 -9.01 6.81
C HIS A 84 0.55 -7.92 6.42
N GLU A 85 1.60 -8.20 5.66
CA GLU A 85 2.54 -7.18 5.21
C GLU A 85 1.91 -6.28 4.14
N GLU A 86 1.81 -4.99 4.45
CA GLU A 86 1.29 -3.96 3.54
C GLU A 86 2.42 -3.19 2.88
N ARG A 87 3.55 -3.09 3.55
CA ARG A 87 4.72 -2.34 3.11
C ARG A 87 5.33 -2.96 1.85
N LEU A 88 5.64 -2.13 0.85
CA LEU A 88 6.48 -2.51 -0.28
C LEU A 88 7.95 -2.31 0.08
N PRO A 89 8.89 -3.08 -0.51
CA PRO A 89 10.28 -3.05 -0.08
C PRO A 89 10.93 -1.68 -0.32
N LEU A 90 10.62 -1.04 -1.44
CA LEU A 90 11.32 0.13 -1.92
C LEU A 90 10.32 1.25 -2.26
N ARG A 91 10.77 2.50 -2.12
CA ARG A 91 9.98 3.70 -2.38
C ARG A 91 9.78 3.96 -3.86
N ASN A 92 8.84 4.87 -4.16
CA ASN A 92 8.45 5.22 -5.54
C ASN A 92 8.00 4.02 -6.36
N ALA A 93 7.41 3.08 -5.67
CA ALA A 93 6.86 1.85 -6.20
C ALA A 93 5.68 2.11 -7.16
N GLY A 94 5.30 1.08 -7.91
CA GLY A 94 4.11 1.11 -8.76
C GLY A 94 2.80 1.07 -7.96
N THR A 95 1.69 1.14 -8.67
CA THR A 95 0.33 1.10 -8.08
C THR A 95 -0.10 -0.30 -7.61
N SER A 96 0.71 -1.33 -7.85
CA SER A 96 0.51 -2.71 -7.40
C SER A 96 1.86 -3.33 -7.04
N ALA A 97 1.87 -4.44 -6.31
CA ALA A 97 3.07 -5.19 -5.97
C ALA A 97 3.85 -5.58 -7.24
N ALA A 98 3.20 -6.21 -8.22
CA ALA A 98 3.84 -6.60 -9.47
C ALA A 98 4.52 -5.42 -10.19
N ARG A 99 3.81 -4.28 -10.32
CA ARG A 99 4.38 -3.08 -10.96
C ARG A 99 5.49 -2.43 -10.15
N SER A 100 5.39 -2.51 -8.83
CA SER A 100 6.41 -2.00 -7.93
C SER A 100 7.71 -2.79 -8.10
N LEU A 101 7.63 -4.11 -8.01
CA LEU A 101 8.79 -4.99 -8.15
C LEU A 101 9.44 -4.86 -9.54
N ALA A 102 8.64 -4.76 -10.61
CA ALA A 102 9.17 -4.53 -11.95
C ALA A 102 9.96 -3.23 -12.06
N ARG A 103 9.48 -2.14 -11.44
CA ARG A 103 10.12 -0.82 -11.50
C ARG A 103 11.36 -0.69 -10.61
N THR A 104 11.40 -1.44 -9.52
CA THR A 104 12.47 -1.36 -8.52
C THR A 104 13.47 -2.51 -8.63
N ARG A 105 13.36 -3.35 -9.65
CA ARG A 105 14.25 -4.51 -9.87
C ARG A 105 15.73 -4.13 -9.95
N LEU A 106 16.01 -2.97 -10.52
CA LEU A 106 17.36 -2.41 -10.57
C LEU A 106 17.39 -1.10 -9.78
N PRO A 107 18.45 -0.85 -9.03
CA PRO A 107 18.62 0.41 -8.35
C PRO A 107 18.70 1.57 -9.36
N PRO A 108 18.08 2.72 -9.07
CA PRO A 108 18.21 3.88 -9.94
C PRO A 108 19.65 4.43 -9.89
N PRO A 109 20.11 5.14 -10.93
CA PRO A 109 21.48 5.67 -11.01
C PRO A 109 21.88 6.63 -9.87
N SER A 110 20.91 7.12 -9.09
CA SER A 110 21.15 7.97 -7.92
C SER A 110 21.54 7.20 -6.65
N VAL A 111 21.39 5.87 -6.63
CA VAL A 111 21.80 5.02 -5.51
C VAL A 111 23.33 4.87 -5.56
N LYS A 112 23.99 5.03 -4.42
CA LYS A 112 25.44 4.85 -4.31
C LYS A 112 25.78 3.37 -4.42
N GLU A 113 26.95 3.04 -4.98
CA GLU A 113 27.41 1.67 -5.22
C GLU A 113 27.35 0.77 -3.96
N LEU A 114 27.63 1.31 -2.77
CA LEU A 114 27.52 0.58 -1.50
C LEU A 114 26.06 0.26 -1.10
N ASP A 115 25.11 1.04 -1.57
CA ASP A 115 23.69 0.89 -1.23
C ASP A 115 22.96 -0.01 -2.25
N GLU A 116 23.61 -0.33 -3.40
CA GLU A 116 23.04 -1.20 -4.43
C GLU A 116 22.78 -2.63 -3.92
N PHE A 117 23.69 -3.17 -3.12
CA PHE A 117 23.53 -4.51 -2.53
C PHE A 117 22.35 -4.53 -1.56
N ALA A 118 22.25 -3.55 -0.67
CA ALA A 118 21.13 -3.44 0.25
C ALA A 118 19.77 -3.31 -0.50
N TRP A 119 19.76 -2.54 -1.61
CA TRP A 119 18.61 -2.44 -2.48
C TRP A 119 18.18 -3.78 -3.07
N LEU A 120 19.14 -4.55 -3.60
CA LEU A 120 18.87 -5.85 -4.22
C LEU A 120 18.45 -6.88 -3.18
N ASP A 121 19.05 -6.87 -1.99
CA ASP A 121 18.70 -7.76 -0.89
C ASP A 121 17.26 -7.49 -0.40
N GLU A 122 16.91 -6.23 -0.14
CA GLU A 122 15.56 -5.83 0.28
C GLU A 122 14.50 -6.21 -0.77
N TRP A 123 14.83 -5.98 -2.06
CA TRP A 123 13.98 -6.41 -3.16
C TRP A 123 13.79 -7.92 -3.19
N ALA A 124 14.88 -8.70 -3.10
CA ALA A 124 14.88 -10.16 -3.18
C ALA A 124 14.14 -10.79 -1.99
N GLU A 125 14.37 -10.31 -0.77
CA GLU A 125 13.70 -10.79 0.44
C GLU A 125 12.18 -10.61 0.35
N TRP A 126 11.74 -9.44 -0.09
CA TRP A 126 10.31 -9.18 -0.28
C TRP A 126 9.74 -10.06 -1.39
N TRP A 127 10.45 -10.19 -2.53
CA TRP A 127 10.05 -11.07 -3.63
C TRP A 127 9.91 -12.52 -3.17
N HIS A 128 10.83 -13.02 -2.37
CA HIS A 128 10.77 -14.38 -1.82
C HIS A 128 9.54 -14.61 -0.94
N ARG A 129 9.12 -13.60 -0.19
CA ARG A 129 7.96 -13.71 0.69
C ARG A 129 6.63 -13.61 -0.04
N HIS A 130 6.55 -12.87 -1.14
CA HIS A 130 5.28 -12.47 -1.75
C HIS A 130 5.02 -12.98 -3.16
N SER A 131 6.03 -13.49 -3.86
CA SER A 131 5.89 -14.02 -5.22
C SER A 131 5.72 -15.53 -5.25
N LEU A 132 4.66 -16.03 -5.89
CA LEU A 132 4.49 -17.47 -6.11
C LEU A 132 5.68 -18.11 -6.82
N ARG A 133 6.37 -17.38 -7.69
CA ARG A 133 7.57 -17.89 -8.38
C ARG A 133 8.70 -18.25 -7.42
N ALA A 134 8.80 -17.61 -6.26
CA ALA A 134 9.82 -17.92 -5.26
C ALA A 134 9.59 -19.28 -4.60
N SER A 135 8.40 -19.86 -4.70
CA SER A 135 8.05 -21.13 -4.07
C SER A 135 8.68 -22.35 -4.74
N SER A 136 9.19 -22.23 -5.96
CA SER A 136 9.78 -23.37 -6.68
C SER A 136 10.98 -22.94 -7.52
N PRO A 137 12.19 -22.99 -6.99
CA PRO A 137 13.40 -22.77 -7.76
C PRO A 137 13.47 -23.77 -8.94
N GLY A 138 13.44 -23.26 -10.16
CA GLY A 138 13.46 -24.05 -11.39
C GLY A 138 12.09 -24.54 -11.92
N GLY A 139 10.98 -24.25 -11.21
CA GLY A 139 9.62 -24.45 -11.73
C GLY A 139 9.11 -23.25 -12.52
N VAL A 140 8.28 -23.50 -13.52
CA VAL A 140 7.61 -22.45 -14.29
C VAL A 140 6.31 -22.08 -13.59
N LEU A 141 6.40 -21.15 -12.64
CA LEU A 141 5.24 -20.66 -11.91
C LEU A 141 4.83 -19.27 -12.38
N PRO A 142 3.53 -18.92 -12.27
CA PRO A 142 3.04 -17.60 -12.68
C PRO A 142 3.63 -16.48 -11.82
N ASP A 143 3.83 -15.32 -12.43
CA ASP A 143 4.31 -14.12 -11.72
C ASP A 143 3.15 -13.46 -10.97
N VAL A 144 2.71 -14.10 -9.91
CA VAL A 144 1.60 -13.68 -9.03
C VAL A 144 2.15 -13.25 -7.69
N TYR A 145 1.73 -12.08 -7.24
CA TYR A 145 2.07 -11.49 -5.95
C TYR A 145 0.84 -11.39 -5.07
N LEU A 146 1.00 -11.75 -3.82
CA LEU A 146 0.01 -11.61 -2.76
C LEU A 146 0.52 -10.60 -1.73
N ARG A 147 -0.28 -9.59 -1.40
CA ARG A 147 0.10 -8.55 -0.43
C ARG A 147 -1.12 -8.01 0.29
N ARG A 148 -1.02 -7.75 1.58
CA ARG A 148 -2.05 -6.98 2.26
C ARG A 148 -2.11 -5.56 1.69
N CYS A 149 -3.30 -5.06 1.47
CA CYS A 149 -3.54 -3.67 1.11
C CYS A 149 -4.74 -3.16 1.91
N ARG A 150 -4.48 -2.50 3.03
CA ARG A 150 -5.50 -2.08 3.99
C ARG A 150 -6.35 -3.27 4.47
N ASP A 151 -7.66 -3.23 4.23
CA ASP A 151 -8.60 -4.29 4.62
C ASP A 151 -8.79 -5.36 3.55
N GLN A 152 -8.05 -5.28 2.46
CA GLN A 152 -8.11 -6.23 1.35
C GLN A 152 -6.78 -6.94 1.14
N LEU A 153 -6.81 -8.06 0.45
CA LEU A 153 -5.64 -8.73 -0.10
C LEU A 153 -5.52 -8.34 -1.58
N GLU A 154 -4.41 -7.71 -1.93
CA GLU A 154 -4.03 -7.47 -3.32
C GLU A 154 -3.50 -8.78 -3.91
N VAL A 155 -4.05 -9.18 -5.05
CA VAL A 155 -3.53 -10.22 -5.92
C VAL A 155 -3.15 -9.55 -7.23
N SER A 156 -1.86 -9.46 -7.52
CA SER A 156 -1.37 -8.76 -8.71
C SER A 156 -0.48 -9.65 -9.57
N THR A 157 -0.53 -9.44 -10.88
CA THR A 157 0.23 -10.21 -11.87
C THR A 157 1.19 -9.31 -12.62
N GLY A 158 2.42 -9.80 -12.81
CA GLY A 158 3.43 -9.18 -13.66
C GLY A 158 3.25 -9.56 -15.13
N ALA A 159 3.68 -8.67 -16.02
CA ALA A 159 3.61 -8.89 -17.48
C ALA A 159 4.99 -9.02 -18.12
N GLU A 160 6.05 -8.94 -17.37
CA GLU A 160 7.39 -8.97 -17.94
C GLU A 160 7.83 -10.41 -18.22
N PRO A 161 8.37 -10.69 -19.41
CA PRO A 161 9.03 -11.96 -19.67
C PRO A 161 10.22 -12.07 -18.71
N LEU A 162 10.16 -13.05 -17.83
CA LEU A 162 11.22 -13.30 -16.88
C LEU A 162 12.30 -14.16 -17.54
N PRO A 163 13.58 -13.90 -17.28
CA PRO A 163 14.68 -14.52 -18.02
C PRO A 163 14.73 -16.06 -17.95
N ASP A 164 14.09 -16.65 -16.94
CA ASP A 164 14.18 -18.09 -16.66
C ASP A 164 12.94 -18.89 -17.11
N VAL A 165 12.01 -18.27 -17.85
CA VAL A 165 10.83 -18.97 -18.41
C VAL A 165 11.20 -19.57 -19.77
N PRO A 166 10.91 -20.84 -20.02
CA PRO A 166 11.08 -21.43 -21.34
C PRO A 166 10.34 -20.61 -22.41
N PRO A 167 10.92 -20.46 -23.63
CA PRO A 167 10.36 -19.58 -24.66
C PRO A 167 9.01 -20.05 -25.22
N ASP A 168 8.61 -21.26 -24.92
CA ASP A 168 7.35 -21.89 -25.33
C ASP A 168 6.26 -21.86 -24.22
N VAL A 169 6.54 -21.24 -23.07
CA VAL A 169 5.59 -21.10 -21.97
C VAL A 169 5.18 -19.63 -21.80
N PHE A 170 3.88 -19.34 -21.84
CA PHE A 170 3.32 -18.00 -21.73
C PHE A 170 2.10 -17.98 -20.81
N PHE A 171 2.19 -17.28 -19.67
CA PHE A 171 1.02 -17.01 -18.84
C PHE A 171 0.11 -15.96 -19.49
N VAL A 172 -1.19 -16.27 -19.57
CA VAL A 172 -2.18 -15.40 -20.26
C VAL A 172 -2.89 -14.43 -19.35
N ALA A 173 -2.65 -14.51 -18.03
CA ALA A 173 -3.26 -13.61 -17.07
C ALA A 173 -2.89 -12.13 -17.38
N PRO A 174 -3.88 -11.21 -17.38
CA PRO A 174 -3.61 -9.80 -17.67
C PRO A 174 -2.74 -9.16 -16.58
N ASN A 175 -1.88 -8.21 -16.99
CA ASN A 175 -1.10 -7.40 -16.06
C ASN A 175 -2.02 -6.43 -15.30
N ARG A 176 -2.57 -6.89 -14.17
CA ARG A 176 -3.48 -6.11 -13.33
C ARG A 176 -3.36 -6.50 -11.86
N ALA A 177 -3.98 -5.71 -11.01
CA ALA A 177 -4.23 -6.06 -9.62
C ALA A 177 -5.74 -6.19 -9.40
N CYS A 178 -6.15 -7.17 -8.62
CA CYS A 178 -7.48 -7.25 -8.04
C CYS A 178 -7.37 -7.27 -6.50
N TYR A 179 -8.44 -6.92 -5.84
CA TYR A 179 -8.51 -6.82 -4.39
C TYR A 179 -9.64 -7.72 -3.89
N VAL A 180 -9.29 -8.65 -3.02
CA VAL A 180 -10.20 -9.68 -2.51
C VAL A 180 -10.30 -9.61 -0.99
N ASP A 181 -11.35 -10.20 -0.42
CA ASP A 181 -11.50 -10.31 1.03
C ASP A 181 -10.41 -11.24 1.60
N PRO A 182 -9.56 -10.76 2.54
CA PRO A 182 -8.45 -11.55 3.06
C PRO A 182 -8.90 -12.76 3.89
N VAL A 183 -10.06 -12.72 4.55
CA VAL A 183 -10.59 -13.85 5.33
C VAL A 183 -10.98 -14.98 4.37
N SER A 184 -11.78 -14.66 3.35
CA SER A 184 -12.20 -15.65 2.34
C SER A 184 -11.01 -16.25 1.60
N ALA A 185 -10.00 -15.43 1.24
CA ALA A 185 -8.79 -15.90 0.56
C ALA A 185 -7.96 -16.80 1.48
N SER A 186 -7.72 -16.40 2.74
CA SER A 186 -6.95 -17.19 3.70
C SER A 186 -7.63 -18.52 4.03
N ASP A 187 -8.95 -18.52 4.22
CA ASP A 187 -9.70 -19.75 4.48
C ASP A 187 -9.62 -20.70 3.28
N SER A 188 -9.72 -20.16 2.05
CA SER A 188 -9.63 -20.97 0.84
C SER A 188 -8.28 -21.65 0.71
N VAL A 189 -7.18 -20.92 0.89
CA VAL A 189 -5.83 -21.48 0.82
C VAL A 189 -5.58 -22.44 1.98
N PHE A 190 -5.96 -22.06 3.21
CA PHE A 190 -5.74 -22.90 4.39
C PHE A 190 -6.42 -24.27 4.28
N LEU A 191 -7.69 -24.32 3.91
CA LEU A 191 -8.45 -25.58 3.80
C LEU A 191 -7.86 -26.51 2.75
N VAL A 192 -7.41 -25.97 1.63
CA VAL A 192 -6.75 -26.78 0.58
C VAL A 192 -5.39 -27.28 1.06
N LEU A 193 -4.58 -26.43 1.70
CA LEU A 193 -3.27 -26.83 2.25
C LEU A 193 -3.41 -27.91 3.34
N GLU A 194 -4.37 -27.76 4.24
CA GLU A 194 -4.64 -28.72 5.31
C GLU A 194 -5.01 -30.10 4.74
N ALA A 195 -5.95 -30.13 3.80
CA ALA A 195 -6.38 -31.39 3.18
C ALA A 195 -5.28 -32.02 2.33
N ALA A 196 -4.50 -31.21 1.60
CA ALA A 196 -3.36 -31.70 0.81
C ALA A 196 -2.26 -32.27 1.71
N ALA A 197 -1.91 -31.62 2.82
CA ALA A 197 -0.93 -32.13 3.78
C ALA A 197 -1.39 -33.44 4.44
N GLN A 198 -2.68 -33.55 4.78
CA GLN A 198 -3.26 -34.79 5.29
C GLN A 198 -3.16 -35.93 4.25
N GLU A 199 -3.46 -35.64 2.99
CA GLU A 199 -3.35 -36.63 1.91
C GLU A 199 -1.90 -37.09 1.70
N LEU A 200 -0.91 -36.19 1.73
CA LEU A 200 0.50 -36.55 1.64
C LEU A 200 0.94 -37.44 2.81
N CYS A 201 0.55 -37.10 4.05
CA CYS A 201 0.80 -37.93 5.22
C CYS A 201 0.14 -39.33 5.11
N ARG A 202 -1.03 -39.42 4.45
CA ARG A 202 -1.70 -40.69 4.18
C ARG A 202 -0.92 -41.54 3.15
N ARG A 203 -0.27 -40.91 2.16
CA ARG A 203 0.55 -41.58 1.14
C ARG A 203 1.84 -42.15 1.71
N ASP A 204 2.48 -41.38 2.59
CA ASP A 204 3.67 -41.85 3.35
C ASP A 204 3.61 -41.42 4.83
N PRO A 205 3.04 -42.27 5.69
CA PRO A 205 2.92 -41.96 7.12
C PRO A 205 4.27 -41.91 7.86
N ALA A 206 5.35 -42.44 7.26
CA ALA A 206 6.67 -42.49 7.88
C ALA A 206 7.52 -41.24 7.56
N ALA A 207 7.12 -40.43 6.58
CA ALA A 207 7.85 -39.25 6.15
C ALA A 207 7.77 -38.11 7.18
N SER A 208 8.86 -37.83 7.87
CA SER A 208 8.93 -36.82 8.92
C SER A 208 8.72 -35.39 8.37
N ARG A 209 9.14 -35.10 7.12
CA ARG A 209 8.93 -33.82 6.44
C ARG A 209 7.44 -33.54 6.23
N LEU A 210 6.66 -34.55 5.82
CA LEU A 210 5.22 -34.43 5.61
C LEU A 210 4.47 -34.23 6.93
N ALA A 211 4.84 -34.96 7.98
CA ALA A 211 4.29 -34.79 9.32
C ALA A 211 4.60 -33.37 9.87
N SER A 212 5.82 -32.87 9.65
CA SER A 212 6.22 -31.50 10.00
C SER A 212 5.39 -30.46 9.24
N LEU A 213 5.18 -30.65 7.93
CA LEU A 213 4.34 -29.75 7.14
C LEU A 213 2.92 -29.69 7.71
N LEU A 214 2.28 -30.82 7.97
CA LEU A 214 0.93 -30.86 8.54
C LEU A 214 0.86 -30.16 9.90
N SER A 215 1.86 -30.38 10.76
CA SER A 215 1.95 -29.69 12.06
C SER A 215 2.08 -28.16 11.89
N ARG A 216 2.90 -27.70 10.94
CA ARG A 216 3.08 -26.28 10.62
C ARG A 216 1.79 -25.68 10.05
N VAL A 217 1.06 -26.38 9.17
CA VAL A 217 -0.25 -25.95 8.66
C VAL A 217 -1.24 -25.75 9.81
N HIS A 218 -1.37 -26.71 10.72
CA HIS A 218 -2.22 -26.56 11.91
C HIS A 218 -1.77 -25.39 12.80
N GLY A 219 -0.47 -25.19 12.92
CA GLY A 219 0.15 -24.08 13.65
C GLY A 219 -0.22 -22.70 13.10
N LEU A 220 -0.71 -22.58 11.87
CA LEU A 220 -1.18 -21.31 11.30
C LEU A 220 -2.38 -20.75 12.07
N LYS A 221 -3.18 -21.56 12.72
CA LYS A 221 -4.30 -21.14 13.57
C LYS A 221 -3.91 -20.79 15.01
N ASN A 222 -2.61 -20.92 15.37
CA ASN A 222 -2.16 -20.67 16.74
C ASN A 222 -2.34 -19.17 17.11
N PRO A 223 -3.10 -18.84 18.17
CA PRO A 223 -3.25 -17.47 18.66
C PRO A 223 -1.94 -16.80 19.04
N GLU A 224 -0.91 -17.54 19.41
CA GLU A 224 0.41 -17.01 19.75
C GLU A 224 1.11 -16.30 18.58
N ARG A 225 0.69 -16.53 17.35
CA ARG A 225 1.18 -15.83 16.15
C ARG A 225 0.61 -14.41 16.02
N ARG A 226 -0.38 -14.04 16.82
CA ARG A 226 -1.06 -12.77 16.74
C ARG A 226 -0.11 -11.55 16.85
N PRO A 227 0.83 -11.46 17.82
CA PRO A 227 1.76 -10.34 17.89
C PRO A 227 2.63 -10.19 16.64
N THR A 228 3.11 -11.30 16.07
CA THR A 228 3.86 -11.31 14.80
C THR A 228 3.03 -10.76 13.64
N ARG A 229 1.76 -11.13 13.54
CA ARG A 229 0.84 -10.62 12.50
C ARG A 229 0.56 -9.14 12.65
N LEU A 230 0.38 -8.69 13.90
CA LEU A 230 0.21 -7.27 14.18
C LEU A 230 1.49 -6.48 13.90
N ALA A 231 2.67 -7.07 14.13
CA ALA A 231 3.94 -6.48 13.74
C ALA A 231 4.05 -6.31 12.21
N TRP A 232 3.66 -7.31 11.43
CA TRP A 232 3.57 -7.18 9.97
C TRP A 232 2.60 -6.07 9.55
N ARG A 233 1.41 -6.01 10.18
CA ARG A 233 0.43 -4.94 9.93
C ARG A 233 0.94 -3.55 10.29
N ALA A 234 1.79 -3.44 11.31
CA ALA A 234 2.42 -2.20 11.73
C ALA A 234 3.68 -1.82 10.94
N GLY A 235 4.08 -2.62 9.92
CA GLY A 235 5.28 -2.36 9.12
C GLY A 235 6.60 -2.67 9.83
N LEU A 236 6.55 -3.51 10.87
CA LEU A 236 7.70 -3.92 11.69
C LEU A 236 8.27 -5.28 11.29
N GLU A 237 8.02 -5.75 10.07
CA GLU A 237 8.60 -6.98 9.49
C GLU A 237 8.48 -8.23 10.37
N GLY A 238 7.36 -8.33 11.10
CA GLY A 238 7.06 -9.47 11.98
C GLY A 238 7.78 -9.45 13.32
N ASP A 239 8.51 -8.39 13.67
CA ASP A 239 9.15 -8.21 14.97
C ASP A 239 8.10 -8.04 16.09
N ALA A 240 7.68 -9.18 16.64
CA ALA A 240 6.64 -9.24 17.68
C ALA A 240 7.09 -8.60 19.01
N GLU A 241 8.39 -8.61 19.31
CA GLU A 241 8.93 -8.03 20.54
C GLU A 241 8.83 -6.51 20.47
N ARG A 242 9.34 -5.91 19.40
CA ARG A 242 9.24 -4.48 19.14
C ARG A 242 7.78 -4.00 19.07
N TYR A 243 6.91 -4.77 18.40
CA TYR A 243 5.49 -4.47 18.39
C TYR A 243 4.89 -4.45 19.80
N SER A 244 5.23 -5.44 20.64
CA SER A 244 4.70 -5.55 22.00
C SER A 244 5.20 -4.43 22.92
N GLU A 245 6.42 -3.95 22.73
CA GLU A 245 6.95 -2.78 23.43
C GLU A 245 6.16 -1.52 23.07
N ILE A 246 5.99 -1.24 21.77
CA ILE A 246 5.22 -0.09 21.26
C ILE A 246 3.77 -0.17 21.75
N ALA A 247 3.13 -1.33 21.60
CA ALA A 247 1.75 -1.53 22.02
C ALA A 247 1.53 -1.22 23.50
N ARG A 248 2.46 -1.66 24.38
CA ARG A 248 2.41 -1.40 25.81
C ARG A 248 2.47 0.11 26.13
N GLU A 249 3.35 0.84 25.46
CA GLU A 249 3.45 2.30 25.68
C GLU A 249 2.20 3.03 25.17
N VAL A 250 1.66 2.63 24.04
CA VAL A 250 0.40 3.19 23.52
C VAL A 250 -0.77 2.86 24.47
N GLU A 251 -0.86 1.64 24.96
CA GLU A 251 -1.87 1.25 25.96
C GLU A 251 -1.78 2.06 27.26
N ASN A 252 -0.56 2.34 27.72
CA ASN A 252 -0.35 3.21 28.89
C ASN A 252 -0.90 4.62 28.64
N VAL A 253 -0.66 5.19 27.46
CA VAL A 253 -1.21 6.50 27.10
C VAL A 253 -2.74 6.45 27.01
N PHE A 254 -3.30 5.40 26.42
CA PHE A 254 -4.75 5.25 26.26
C PHE A 254 -5.47 4.80 27.54
N ALA A 255 -4.76 4.37 28.57
CA ALA A 255 -5.37 4.01 29.85
C ALA A 255 -6.14 5.18 30.51
N ALA A 256 -5.79 6.42 30.19
CA ALA A 256 -6.47 7.62 30.67
C ALA A 256 -7.69 8.04 29.81
N VAL A 257 -7.95 7.35 28.70
CA VAL A 257 -9.05 7.65 27.77
C VAL A 257 -10.33 6.97 28.25
N ASP A 258 -11.48 7.57 27.93
CA ASP A 258 -12.78 6.99 28.20
C ASP A 258 -12.87 5.53 27.71
N PRO A 259 -13.38 4.60 28.53
CA PRO A 259 -13.43 3.17 28.19
C PRO A 259 -14.23 2.84 26.91
N GLU A 260 -15.23 3.65 26.53
CA GLU A 260 -15.98 3.43 25.29
C GLU A 260 -15.14 3.78 24.07
N VAL A 261 -14.44 4.92 24.15
CA VAL A 261 -13.51 5.36 23.10
C VAL A 261 -12.35 4.37 22.96
N ARG A 262 -11.79 3.92 24.09
CA ARG A 262 -10.73 2.91 24.10
C ARG A 262 -11.16 1.63 23.38
N ARG A 263 -12.38 1.15 23.63
CA ARG A 263 -12.92 -0.04 22.99
C ARG A 263 -13.00 0.11 21.46
N GLU A 264 -13.40 1.28 20.95
CA GLU A 264 -13.41 1.56 19.51
C GLU A 264 -12.00 1.57 18.89
N LEU A 265 -11.00 2.08 19.61
CA LEU A 265 -9.61 2.09 19.14
C LEU A 265 -8.98 0.70 19.15
N GLU A 266 -9.39 -0.14 20.09
CA GLU A 266 -8.91 -1.51 20.27
C GLU A 266 -9.73 -2.53 19.45
N ASP A 267 -10.85 -2.12 18.84
CA ASP A 267 -11.66 -3.01 18.02
C ASP A 267 -10.90 -3.42 16.75
N GLU A 268 -10.70 -4.72 16.62
CA GLU A 268 -10.05 -5.34 15.45
C GLU A 268 -11.02 -5.79 14.37
N GLY A 269 -12.31 -5.55 14.57
CA GLY A 269 -13.34 -5.88 13.61
C GLY A 269 -13.40 -7.37 13.27
N ARG A 270 -13.16 -7.74 12.00
CA ARG A 270 -13.35 -9.09 11.45
C ARG A 270 -12.19 -10.06 11.68
N SER A 271 -11.29 -9.81 12.62
CA SER A 271 -10.14 -10.69 12.88
C SER A 271 -10.57 -12.16 13.10
N SER A 272 -9.79 -13.09 12.54
CA SER A 272 -9.97 -14.53 12.69
C SER A 272 -8.69 -15.18 13.23
N ASN A 273 -8.70 -16.51 13.42
CA ASN A 273 -7.48 -17.21 13.81
C ASN A 273 -6.39 -17.23 12.72
N LEU A 274 -6.73 -16.88 11.48
CA LEU A 274 -5.79 -16.82 10.35
C LEU A 274 -5.41 -15.38 9.96
N ILE A 275 -6.29 -14.41 10.21
CA ILE A 275 -6.18 -13.02 9.76
C ILE A 275 -6.39 -12.07 10.92
N VAL A 276 -5.52 -11.08 11.04
CA VAL A 276 -5.75 -9.91 11.91
C VAL A 276 -5.90 -8.65 11.06
N TYR A 277 -6.86 -7.80 11.43
CA TYR A 277 -7.05 -6.50 10.79
C TYR A 277 -6.23 -5.41 11.48
N GLY A 278 -5.89 -5.63 12.72
CA GLY A 278 -5.23 -4.67 13.58
C GLY A 278 -6.19 -3.62 14.15
N THR A 279 -5.80 -3.05 15.26
CA THR A 279 -6.51 -1.97 15.90
C THR A 279 -6.42 -0.67 15.08
N ALA A 280 -7.28 0.30 15.39
CA ALA A 280 -7.24 1.60 14.74
C ALA A 280 -5.87 2.29 14.87
N TYR A 281 -5.23 2.20 16.03
CA TYR A 281 -3.90 2.79 16.25
C TYR A 281 -2.79 2.07 15.49
N VAL A 282 -2.87 0.74 15.28
CA VAL A 282 -1.89 0.00 14.46
C VAL A 282 -1.90 0.53 13.02
N ARG A 283 -3.06 0.81 12.46
CA ARG A 283 -3.20 1.39 11.12
C ARG A 283 -2.66 2.81 11.02
N LEU A 284 -2.92 3.62 12.06
CA LEU A 284 -2.36 4.96 12.14
C LEU A 284 -0.83 4.90 12.21
N LEU A 285 -0.32 4.03 13.07
CA LEU A 285 1.11 3.89 13.28
C LEU A 285 1.82 3.35 12.03
N PHE A 286 1.19 2.49 11.24
CA PHE A 286 1.76 1.99 9.98
C PHE A 286 2.16 3.13 9.05
N GLY A 287 1.34 4.18 8.89
CA GLY A 287 1.68 5.34 8.06
C GLY A 287 2.74 6.26 8.68
N ALA A 288 2.87 6.25 10.02
CA ALA A 288 3.82 7.06 10.77
C ALA A 288 5.07 6.28 11.24
N ILE A 289 5.05 4.96 11.16
CA ILE A 289 6.18 4.10 11.53
C ILE A 289 7.04 3.83 10.29
N SER A 290 8.31 4.16 10.41
CA SER A 290 9.39 3.68 9.54
C SER A 290 10.43 2.96 10.41
N PRO A 291 11.47 2.36 9.83
CA PRO A 291 12.60 1.81 10.59
C PRO A 291 13.27 2.82 11.52
N SER A 292 13.17 4.11 11.23
CA SER A 292 13.73 5.21 12.03
C SER A 292 12.78 5.73 13.13
N THR A 293 11.51 5.33 13.16
CA THR A 293 10.55 5.77 14.17
C THR A 293 10.88 5.18 15.54
N THR A 294 10.98 6.04 16.54
CA THR A 294 11.26 5.65 17.93
C THR A 294 9.98 5.40 18.74
N ILE A 295 10.11 4.70 19.87
CA ILE A 295 9.00 4.54 20.82
C ILE A 295 8.50 5.90 21.31
N ASP A 296 9.40 6.87 21.52
CA ASP A 296 9.04 8.24 21.91
C ASP A 296 8.16 8.94 20.88
N ASP A 297 8.41 8.73 19.59
CA ASP A 297 7.59 9.29 18.51
C ASP A 297 6.17 8.73 18.56
N VAL A 298 6.06 7.41 18.71
CA VAL A 298 4.78 6.71 18.79
C VAL A 298 3.99 7.16 20.03
N THR A 299 4.65 7.22 21.19
CA THR A 299 4.04 7.67 22.45
C THR A 299 3.57 9.12 22.35
N ARG A 300 4.37 9.98 21.71
CA ARG A 300 4.02 11.39 21.48
C ARG A 300 2.81 11.52 20.55
N LEU A 301 2.78 10.75 19.46
CA LEU A 301 1.64 10.74 18.55
C LEU A 301 0.38 10.21 19.22
N ALA A 302 0.48 9.11 19.97
CA ALA A 302 -0.61 8.55 20.76
C ALA A 302 -1.17 9.57 21.78
N GLY A 303 -0.27 10.30 22.48
CA GLY A 303 -0.67 11.40 23.39
C GLY A 303 -1.45 12.49 22.68
N ARG A 304 -1.02 12.90 21.47
CA ARG A 304 -1.76 13.88 20.67
C ARG A 304 -3.13 13.36 20.23
N LEU A 305 -3.25 12.08 19.95
CA LEU A 305 -4.54 11.47 19.64
C LEU A 305 -5.50 11.53 20.82
N THR A 306 -5.02 11.28 22.05
CA THR A 306 -5.87 11.38 23.26
C THR A 306 -6.39 12.79 23.52
N GLU A 307 -5.61 13.83 23.19
CA GLU A 307 -6.03 15.23 23.30
C GLU A 307 -7.11 15.60 22.26
N ASN A 308 -7.26 14.83 21.20
CA ASN A 308 -8.14 15.11 20.06
C ASN A 308 -9.52 14.45 20.15
N PHE A 309 -9.81 13.69 21.21
CA PHE A 309 -11.10 13.02 21.36
C PHE A 309 -12.25 14.00 21.60
N VAL A 310 -13.39 13.68 20.99
CA VAL A 310 -14.66 14.39 21.15
C VAL A 310 -15.80 13.36 21.22
N GLY A 311 -16.85 13.67 21.97
CA GLY A 311 -17.99 12.76 22.13
C GLY A 311 -18.89 12.64 20.90
N ASP A 312 -18.93 13.66 20.02
CA ASP A 312 -19.76 13.69 18.81
C ASP A 312 -19.04 14.42 17.68
N VAL A 313 -18.82 13.70 16.58
CA VAL A 313 -18.11 14.21 15.40
C VAL A 313 -19.05 14.58 14.24
N ARG A 314 -20.38 14.43 14.39
CA ARG A 314 -21.34 14.63 13.28
C ARG A 314 -21.25 16.02 12.64
N GLU A 315 -21.02 17.06 13.44
CA GLU A 315 -20.86 18.41 12.91
C GLU A 315 -19.59 18.59 12.07
N PHE A 316 -18.49 17.85 12.41
CA PHE A 316 -17.26 17.87 11.62
C PHE A 316 -17.43 17.06 10.33
N LEU A 317 -18.14 15.91 10.41
CA LEU A 317 -18.50 15.12 9.24
C LEU A 317 -19.27 15.93 8.22
N THR A 318 -20.31 16.67 8.69
CA THR A 318 -21.13 17.52 7.82
C THR A 318 -20.28 18.61 7.13
N ALA A 319 -19.29 19.17 7.83
CA ALA A 319 -18.42 20.19 7.27
C ALA A 319 -17.47 19.65 6.18
N LEU A 320 -17.04 18.38 6.33
CA LEU A 320 -16.14 17.71 5.38
C LEU A 320 -16.88 16.97 4.26
N ASP A 321 -18.18 16.74 4.38
CA ASP A 321 -18.96 16.04 3.38
C ASP A 321 -19.32 16.93 2.20
N SER A 322 -19.10 16.39 1.00
CA SER A 322 -19.52 17.00 -0.26
C SER A 322 -19.98 15.91 -1.22
N ASP A 323 -21.28 15.89 -1.47
CA ASP A 323 -21.87 14.97 -2.45
C ASP A 323 -21.30 15.17 -3.86
N GLU A 324 -20.95 16.41 -4.20
CA GLU A 324 -20.35 16.74 -5.49
C GLU A 324 -18.95 16.14 -5.64
N LEU A 325 -18.10 16.25 -4.60
CA LEU A 325 -16.77 15.63 -4.60
C LEU A 325 -16.86 14.12 -4.67
N ARG A 326 -17.72 13.49 -3.88
CA ARG A 326 -17.94 12.04 -3.92
C ARG A 326 -18.49 11.55 -5.25
N ALA A 327 -19.42 12.31 -5.87
CA ALA A 327 -19.94 11.98 -7.19
C ALA A 327 -18.85 12.09 -8.27
N LEU A 328 -17.97 13.08 -8.19
CA LEU A 328 -16.86 13.23 -9.11
C LEU A 328 -15.82 12.12 -8.90
N GLU A 329 -15.49 11.78 -7.66
CA GLU A 329 -14.58 10.68 -7.33
C GLU A 329 -15.06 9.37 -7.97
N ARG A 330 -16.33 9.00 -7.77
CA ARG A 330 -16.89 7.79 -8.39
C ARG A 330 -16.81 7.79 -9.91
N ARG A 331 -17.08 8.95 -10.56
CA ARG A 331 -17.02 9.09 -12.03
C ARG A 331 -15.60 9.06 -12.60
N THR A 332 -14.61 9.33 -11.78
CA THR A 332 -13.20 9.44 -12.20
C THR A 332 -12.33 8.28 -11.74
N ARG A 333 -12.89 7.22 -11.16
CA ARG A 333 -12.14 6.04 -10.65
C ARG A 333 -11.26 5.35 -11.69
N GLN A 334 -11.63 5.41 -12.98
CA GLN A 334 -10.87 4.81 -14.06
C GLN A 334 -9.71 5.67 -14.57
N LEU A 335 -9.61 6.92 -14.13
CA LEU A 335 -8.50 7.80 -14.50
C LEU A 335 -7.24 7.44 -13.71
N THR A 336 -6.10 7.92 -14.18
CA THR A 336 -4.88 7.84 -13.38
C THR A 336 -5.06 8.62 -12.06
N PRO A 337 -4.37 8.22 -10.98
CA PRO A 337 -4.46 8.93 -9.70
C PRO A 337 -4.17 10.43 -9.82
N GLY A 338 -3.18 10.81 -10.65
CA GLY A 338 -2.85 12.20 -10.92
C GLY A 338 -3.97 12.99 -11.60
N GLU A 339 -4.59 12.41 -12.64
CA GLU A 339 -5.73 13.04 -13.33
C GLU A 339 -6.95 13.15 -12.41
N GLN A 340 -7.24 12.09 -11.65
CA GLN A 340 -8.32 12.09 -10.67
C GLN A 340 -8.10 13.17 -9.62
N GLY A 341 -6.92 13.23 -9.02
CA GLY A 341 -6.55 14.22 -8.01
C GLY A 341 -6.67 15.65 -8.54
N SER A 342 -6.19 15.88 -9.75
CA SER A 342 -6.27 17.21 -10.39
C SER A 342 -7.73 17.68 -10.56
N ARG A 343 -8.63 16.82 -11.05
CA ARG A 343 -10.06 17.16 -11.21
C ARG A 343 -10.76 17.40 -9.87
N LEU A 344 -10.45 16.58 -8.86
CA LEU A 344 -11.00 16.72 -7.52
C LEU A 344 -10.50 17.99 -6.83
N GLY A 345 -9.22 18.35 -7.00
CA GLY A 345 -8.63 19.57 -6.48
C GLY A 345 -9.24 20.85 -7.09
N GLU A 346 -9.48 20.85 -8.40
CA GLU A 346 -10.20 21.94 -9.07
C GLU A 346 -11.62 22.14 -8.52
N LEU A 347 -12.37 21.03 -8.38
CA LEU A 347 -13.73 21.10 -7.82
C LEU A 347 -13.71 21.54 -6.35
N ALA A 348 -12.82 20.98 -5.54
CA ALA A 348 -12.68 21.35 -4.14
C ALA A 348 -12.31 22.82 -3.97
N SER A 349 -11.40 23.36 -4.79
CA SER A 349 -11.08 24.78 -4.80
C SER A 349 -12.29 25.63 -5.13
N LYS A 350 -13.07 25.23 -6.15
CA LYS A 350 -14.31 25.94 -6.52
C LYS A 350 -15.35 25.96 -5.41
N LEU A 351 -15.49 24.88 -4.66
CA LEU A 351 -16.46 24.75 -3.56
C LEU A 351 -16.00 25.43 -2.26
N LEU A 352 -14.69 25.37 -1.99
CA LEU A 352 -14.15 25.74 -0.68
C LEU A 352 -13.39 27.07 -0.68
N ALA A 353 -12.84 27.53 -1.80
CA ALA A 353 -12.12 28.79 -1.87
C ALA A 353 -12.99 29.93 -2.40
N PRO A 354 -12.84 31.16 -1.87
CA PRO A 354 -13.41 32.34 -2.52
C PRO A 354 -12.85 32.49 -3.94
N GLN A 355 -13.73 32.79 -4.91
CA GLN A 355 -13.33 32.99 -6.32
C GLN A 355 -12.69 34.38 -6.55
N SER A 356 -12.27 35.06 -5.48
CA SER A 356 -11.61 36.36 -5.50
C SER A 356 -10.42 36.35 -4.58
N GLY A 357 -9.27 36.71 -5.08
CA GLY A 357 -8.03 36.77 -4.32
C GLY A 357 -6.80 36.36 -5.14
N GLU A 358 -5.64 36.70 -4.65
CA GLU A 358 -4.35 36.40 -5.33
C GLU A 358 -3.83 34.98 -5.04
N GLN A 359 -4.41 34.31 -4.04
CA GLN A 359 -4.04 32.96 -3.61
C GLN A 359 -5.17 32.25 -2.88
N VAL A 360 -5.13 30.93 -2.84
CA VAL A 360 -6.04 30.12 -2.01
C VAL A 360 -5.53 30.12 -0.56
N ASP A 361 -6.31 30.65 0.38
CA ASP A 361 -5.96 30.61 1.82
C ASP A 361 -6.37 29.28 2.45
N ILE A 362 -5.46 28.30 2.42
CA ILE A 362 -5.70 26.95 2.98
C ILE A 362 -5.97 27.01 4.48
N HIS A 363 -5.31 27.90 5.23
CA HIS A 363 -5.52 28.00 6.68
C HIS A 363 -6.93 28.52 7.02
N ALA A 364 -7.43 29.50 6.28
CA ALA A 364 -8.82 29.97 6.43
C ALA A 364 -9.83 28.87 6.10
N ILE A 365 -9.54 28.08 5.06
CA ILE A 365 -10.41 26.95 4.65
C ILE A 365 -10.42 25.87 5.74
N LEU A 366 -9.27 25.45 6.27
CA LEU A 366 -9.19 24.45 7.33
C LEU A 366 -9.94 24.90 8.59
N ARG A 367 -9.77 26.18 9.01
CA ARG A 367 -10.55 26.74 10.13
C ARG A 367 -12.05 26.68 9.90
N ARG A 368 -12.51 27.01 8.68
CA ARG A 368 -13.94 26.93 8.31
C ARG A 368 -14.46 25.49 8.33
N LEU A 369 -13.62 24.53 7.92
CA LEU A 369 -13.93 23.11 7.97
C LEU A 369 -13.75 22.51 9.36
N ARG A 370 -13.35 23.32 10.35
CA ARG A 370 -13.07 22.89 11.74
C ARG A 370 -12.00 21.81 11.82
N VAL A 371 -11.00 21.89 10.93
CA VAL A 371 -9.82 21.05 10.95
C VAL A 371 -8.75 21.76 11.77
N ASP A 372 -8.33 21.13 12.86
CA ASP A 372 -7.24 21.64 13.66
C ASP A 372 -5.88 21.30 13.03
N VAL A 373 -4.92 22.19 13.19
CA VAL A 373 -3.55 22.00 12.72
C VAL A 373 -2.58 22.22 13.87
N SER A 374 -1.71 21.27 14.11
CA SER A 374 -0.64 21.42 15.11
C SER A 374 0.67 20.83 14.62
N LYS A 375 1.77 21.17 15.31
CA LYS A 375 3.10 20.68 14.96
C LYS A 375 3.50 19.58 15.94
N VAL A 376 4.11 18.51 15.41
CA VAL A 376 4.67 17.38 16.14
C VAL A 376 6.13 17.18 15.74
N ASP A 377 6.95 16.71 16.66
CA ASP A 377 8.34 16.34 16.36
C ASP A 377 8.40 14.81 16.22
N LEU A 378 8.53 14.32 14.97
CA LEU A 378 8.77 12.90 14.68
C LEU A 378 10.21 12.74 14.21
N SER A 379 10.88 11.67 14.64
CA SER A 379 12.28 11.38 14.26
C SER A 379 12.41 11.02 12.80
N ASP A 380 11.37 10.43 12.21
CA ASP A 380 11.31 10.18 10.78
C ASP A 380 11.05 11.49 10.02
N ASP A 381 12.09 12.00 9.37
CA ASP A 381 12.05 13.25 8.59
C ASP A 381 11.30 13.12 7.26
N GLU A 382 10.98 11.89 6.85
CA GLU A 382 10.21 11.61 5.64
C GLU A 382 8.70 11.69 5.83
N VAL A 383 8.22 11.56 7.07
CA VAL A 383 6.84 11.83 7.41
C VAL A 383 6.62 13.34 7.43
N ARG A 384 5.84 13.86 6.48
CA ARG A 384 5.52 15.30 6.41
C ARG A 384 4.45 15.71 7.40
N ALA A 385 3.39 14.94 7.44
CA ALA A 385 2.26 15.17 8.33
C ALA A 385 1.48 13.88 8.56
N VAL A 386 0.59 13.91 9.53
CA VAL A 386 -0.35 12.84 9.83
C VAL A 386 -1.74 13.47 9.95
N SER A 387 -2.65 13.12 9.06
CA SER A 387 -4.05 13.52 9.17
C SER A 387 -4.85 12.48 9.95
N VAL A 388 -5.66 12.95 10.88
CA VAL A 388 -6.45 12.14 11.79
C VAL A 388 -7.91 12.52 11.69
N PHE A 389 -8.74 11.51 11.63
CA PHE A 389 -10.19 11.63 11.69
C PHE A 389 -10.80 10.28 12.08
N GLY A 390 -11.85 10.25 12.88
CA GLY A 390 -12.50 9.02 13.29
C GLY A 390 -13.87 9.26 13.91
N PRO A 391 -14.60 8.22 14.33
CA PRO A 391 -15.92 8.35 14.96
C PRO A 391 -15.90 9.18 16.25
N THR A 392 -14.74 9.20 16.93
CA THR A 392 -14.51 9.89 18.19
C THR A 392 -13.35 10.89 18.13
N GLN A 393 -12.77 11.09 16.93
CA GLN A 393 -11.65 11.98 16.68
C GLN A 393 -12.11 13.14 15.80
N LYS A 394 -11.95 14.38 16.25
CA LYS A 394 -12.15 15.53 15.37
C LYS A 394 -11.04 15.60 14.30
N PRO A 395 -11.33 16.15 13.13
CA PRO A 395 -10.34 16.29 12.07
C PRO A 395 -9.12 17.10 12.54
N HIS A 396 -7.94 16.53 12.40
CA HIS A 396 -6.68 17.15 12.82
C HIS A 396 -5.55 16.80 11.86
N ILE A 397 -4.67 17.75 11.61
CA ILE A 397 -3.43 17.57 10.84
C ILE A 397 -2.25 17.85 11.77
N PHE A 398 -1.43 16.82 12.03
CA PHE A 398 -0.18 16.92 12.77
C PHE A 398 0.99 17.07 11.80
N CYS A 399 1.54 18.28 11.65
CA CYS A 399 2.68 18.55 10.78
C CYS A 399 4.00 18.22 11.48
N ASN A 400 4.86 17.44 10.85
CA ASN A 400 6.18 17.14 11.39
C ASN A 400 7.13 18.33 11.26
N ARG A 401 7.71 18.78 12.38
CA ARG A 401 8.69 19.88 12.41
C ARG A 401 10.06 19.47 11.83
N ARG A 402 10.37 18.17 11.83
CA ARG A 402 11.68 17.64 11.42
C ARG A 402 11.70 17.13 9.99
N THR A 403 10.64 17.42 9.22
CA THR A 403 10.58 16.97 7.83
C THR A 403 11.74 17.52 7.01
N ARG A 404 12.39 16.68 6.23
CA ARG A 404 13.49 17.03 5.32
C ARG A 404 13.09 17.99 4.19
N TRP A 405 11.80 18.09 3.90
CA TRP A 405 11.28 18.98 2.84
C TRP A 405 11.33 20.46 3.23
N GLY A 406 11.81 20.79 4.42
CA GLY A 406 11.88 22.15 4.92
C GLY A 406 10.56 22.64 5.51
N GLN A 407 10.62 23.88 6.02
CA GLN A 407 9.49 24.51 6.73
C GLN A 407 9.09 25.86 6.11
N SER A 408 9.30 26.01 4.79
CA SER A 408 8.84 27.21 4.12
C SER A 408 7.29 27.26 4.10
N ILE A 409 6.74 28.44 3.95
CA ILE A 409 5.29 28.63 3.88
C ILE A 409 4.69 27.87 2.69
N GLU A 410 5.43 27.74 1.60
CA GLU A 410 5.00 27.04 0.39
C GLU A 410 4.89 25.53 0.63
N VAL A 411 5.87 24.96 1.33
CA VAL A 411 5.86 23.53 1.72
C VAL A 411 4.75 23.25 2.70
N GLU A 412 4.57 24.09 3.73
CA GLU A 412 3.48 23.94 4.71
C GLU A 412 2.11 23.99 4.02
N ARG A 413 1.88 24.97 3.16
CA ARG A 413 0.61 25.11 2.42
C ARG A 413 0.32 23.91 1.53
N PHE A 414 1.33 23.40 0.82
CA PHE A 414 1.21 22.21 -0.03
C PHE A 414 0.87 20.98 0.82
N THR A 415 1.58 20.78 1.93
CA THR A 415 1.30 19.71 2.88
C THR A 415 -0.12 19.78 3.42
N LEU A 416 -0.58 20.93 3.88
CA LEU A 416 -1.95 21.10 4.37
C LEU A 416 -3.02 20.81 3.31
N ALA A 417 -2.80 21.21 2.06
CA ALA A 417 -3.72 20.88 0.96
C ALA A 417 -3.70 19.39 0.60
N HIS A 418 -2.54 18.74 0.71
CA HIS A 418 -2.38 17.30 0.55
C HIS A 418 -3.17 16.53 1.63
N GLU A 419 -2.99 16.90 2.89
CA GLU A 419 -3.70 16.30 4.02
C GLU A 419 -5.21 16.55 3.97
N LEU A 420 -5.61 17.72 3.47
CA LEU A 420 -7.04 18.01 3.22
C LEU A 420 -7.65 17.02 2.22
N CYS A 421 -6.91 16.61 1.19
CA CYS A 421 -7.37 15.57 0.28
C CYS A 421 -7.72 14.27 1.02
N HIS A 422 -6.86 13.82 1.92
CA HIS A 422 -7.11 12.61 2.72
C HIS A 422 -8.33 12.78 3.62
N LEU A 423 -8.49 13.93 4.28
CA LEU A 423 -9.66 14.21 5.11
C LEU A 423 -10.97 14.27 4.31
N LEU A 424 -10.95 14.69 3.05
CA LEU A 424 -12.14 14.77 2.21
C LEU A 424 -12.50 13.44 1.54
N LEU A 425 -11.51 12.63 1.12
CA LEU A 425 -11.70 11.52 0.20
C LEU A 425 -11.33 10.15 0.77
N ASP A 426 -10.45 10.09 1.78
CA ASP A 426 -9.87 8.83 2.26
C ASP A 426 -10.42 8.36 3.61
N ARG A 427 -11.41 9.02 4.16
CA ARG A 427 -11.99 8.71 5.48
C ARG A 427 -12.51 7.29 5.62
N GLU A 428 -13.17 6.80 4.58
CA GLU A 428 -13.76 5.45 4.57
C GLU A 428 -12.71 4.33 4.55
N TRP A 429 -11.47 4.66 4.16
CA TRP A 429 -10.37 3.71 4.07
C TRP A 429 -9.59 3.53 5.39
N GLY A 430 -9.76 4.44 6.33
CA GLY A 430 -8.98 4.49 7.57
C GLY A 430 -9.59 3.72 8.75
N GLY A 431 -10.78 3.13 8.61
CA GLY A 431 -11.50 2.53 9.76
C GLY A 431 -11.79 3.58 10.84
N ALA A 432 -11.58 3.24 12.11
CA ALA A 432 -11.82 4.14 13.24
C ALA A 432 -10.83 5.32 13.33
N LEU A 433 -9.67 5.25 12.67
CA LEU A 433 -8.71 6.35 12.54
C LEU A 433 -8.28 6.51 11.10
N ALA A 434 -8.20 7.74 10.65
CA ALA A 434 -7.88 8.07 9.27
C ALA A 434 -6.37 7.97 8.97
N VAL A 435 -6.10 8.03 7.71
CA VAL A 435 -4.86 7.79 7.01
C VAL A 435 -3.74 8.71 7.52
N ALA A 436 -2.61 8.13 7.83
CA ALA A 436 -1.36 8.85 7.85
C ALA A 436 -0.85 8.97 6.41
N SER A 437 -0.43 10.15 6.01
CA SER A 437 0.38 10.33 4.80
C SER A 437 1.84 10.09 5.18
N GLY A 438 2.45 9.14 4.54
CA GLY A 438 3.84 8.78 4.80
C GLY A 438 4.43 8.00 3.64
N PRO A 439 5.73 7.70 3.69
CA PRO A 439 6.42 7.01 2.60
C PRO A 439 5.84 5.62 2.28
N TRP A 440 5.07 5.04 3.19
CA TRP A 440 4.47 3.71 3.09
C TRP A 440 2.98 3.72 2.73
N ALA A 441 2.37 4.90 2.64
CA ALA A 441 1.00 5.02 2.15
C ALA A 441 0.90 4.54 0.70
N PRO A 442 -0.25 3.97 0.27
CA PRO A 442 -0.41 3.49 -1.10
C PRO A 442 -0.13 4.59 -2.12
N LEU A 443 0.82 4.36 -3.02
CA LEU A 443 1.31 5.33 -3.99
C LEU A 443 0.19 6.02 -4.79
N ALA A 444 -0.86 5.27 -5.15
CA ALA A 444 -1.98 5.82 -5.89
C ALA A 444 -2.73 6.92 -5.11
N ILE A 445 -2.84 6.76 -3.79
CA ILE A 445 -3.50 7.72 -2.90
C ILE A 445 -2.61 8.95 -2.73
N GLU A 446 -1.32 8.75 -2.53
CA GLU A 446 -0.34 9.83 -2.42
C GLU A 446 -0.22 10.63 -3.72
N GLN A 447 -0.18 9.97 -4.87
CA GLN A 447 -0.19 10.64 -6.18
C GLN A 447 -1.48 11.44 -6.40
N ARG A 448 -2.63 10.89 -6.00
CA ARG A 448 -3.90 11.60 -6.04
C ARG A 448 -3.87 12.83 -5.14
N ALA A 449 -3.41 12.68 -3.90
CA ALA A 449 -3.35 13.77 -2.93
C ALA A 449 -2.36 14.88 -3.36
N GLY A 450 -1.20 14.50 -3.91
CA GLY A 450 -0.25 15.47 -4.47
C GLY A 450 -0.83 16.26 -5.66
N ALA A 451 -1.50 15.59 -6.60
CA ALA A 451 -2.15 16.25 -7.74
C ALA A 451 -3.36 17.10 -7.30
N PHE A 452 -4.11 16.64 -6.28
CA PHE A 452 -5.16 17.42 -5.65
C PHE A 452 -4.60 18.69 -5.04
N ALA A 453 -3.55 18.63 -4.23
CA ALA A 453 -2.94 19.78 -3.59
C ALA A 453 -2.48 20.84 -4.61
N ALA A 454 -1.81 20.39 -5.68
CA ALA A 454 -1.39 21.28 -6.76
C ALA A 454 -2.58 21.98 -7.44
N ALA A 455 -3.64 21.24 -7.79
CA ALA A 455 -4.80 21.81 -8.45
C ALA A 455 -5.67 22.65 -7.51
N PHE A 456 -5.72 22.30 -6.22
CA PHE A 456 -6.45 23.04 -5.20
C PHE A 456 -5.82 24.40 -4.91
N LEU A 457 -4.49 24.45 -4.76
CA LEU A 457 -3.77 25.70 -4.50
C LEU A 457 -3.58 26.56 -5.75
N MET A 458 -3.55 25.93 -6.92
CA MET A 458 -3.37 26.57 -8.22
C MET A 458 -4.50 26.15 -9.18
N PRO A 459 -5.76 26.51 -8.87
CA PRO A 459 -6.89 26.19 -9.75
C PRO A 459 -6.77 26.97 -11.07
N SER A 460 -7.36 26.42 -12.13
CA SER A 460 -7.24 26.96 -13.48
C SER A 460 -7.67 28.43 -13.60
N TRP A 461 -8.72 28.84 -12.87
CA TRP A 461 -9.17 30.25 -12.86
C TRP A 461 -8.09 31.20 -12.29
N LEU A 462 -7.44 30.83 -11.19
CA LEU A 462 -6.42 31.63 -10.54
C LEU A 462 -5.12 31.67 -11.36
N LEU A 463 -4.76 30.54 -12.00
CA LEU A 463 -3.62 30.50 -12.93
C LEU A 463 -3.87 31.36 -14.17
N SER A 464 -5.06 31.31 -14.75
CA SER A 464 -5.42 32.16 -15.93
C SER A 464 -5.27 33.64 -15.61
N ASP A 465 -5.78 34.10 -14.47
CA ASP A 465 -5.63 35.47 -14.00
C ASP A 465 -4.15 35.81 -13.74
N GLY A 466 -3.41 34.83 -13.15
CA GLY A 466 -2.00 34.95 -12.90
C GLY A 466 -1.19 35.13 -14.18
N LEU A 467 -1.40 34.27 -15.15
CA LEU A 467 -0.73 34.30 -16.45
C LEU A 467 -1.06 35.58 -17.23
N ALA A 468 -2.31 36.01 -17.21
CA ALA A 468 -2.74 37.24 -17.89
C ALA A 468 -2.11 38.51 -17.32
N SER A 469 -1.64 38.47 -16.07
CA SER A 469 -1.03 39.62 -15.39
C SER A 469 0.48 39.67 -15.50
N LEU A 470 1.13 38.70 -16.18
CA LEU A 470 2.56 38.68 -16.36
C LEU A 470 2.99 39.65 -17.48
N ASP A 471 4.06 40.41 -17.21
CA ASP A 471 4.70 41.28 -18.20
C ASP A 471 5.63 40.49 -19.16
N ARG A 472 5.93 39.22 -18.83
CA ARG A 472 6.84 38.33 -19.57
C ARG A 472 6.19 36.99 -19.85
N PRO A 473 6.63 36.26 -20.89
CA PRO A 473 6.14 34.90 -21.16
C PRO A 473 6.42 33.97 -19.98
N ILE A 474 5.50 33.03 -19.69
CA ILE A 474 5.65 32.06 -18.59
C ILE A 474 6.86 31.13 -18.76
N ARG A 475 7.48 31.10 -19.94
CA ARG A 475 8.74 30.38 -20.17
C ARG A 475 9.98 31.10 -19.66
N ASP A 476 9.85 32.36 -19.23
CA ASP A 476 10.90 33.13 -18.56
C ASP A 476 11.00 32.70 -17.08
N PRO A 477 12.20 32.31 -16.58
CA PRO A 477 12.38 31.93 -15.18
C PRO A 477 11.94 33.00 -14.17
N GLU A 478 12.13 34.29 -14.48
CA GLU A 478 11.72 35.40 -13.60
C GLU A 478 10.19 35.50 -13.52
N ALA A 479 9.49 35.26 -14.64
CA ALA A 479 8.02 35.23 -14.67
C ALA A 479 7.46 34.07 -13.83
N VAL A 480 8.07 32.89 -13.93
CA VAL A 480 7.70 31.71 -13.10
C VAL A 480 7.94 32.02 -11.63
N LEU A 481 9.10 32.60 -11.27
CA LEU A 481 9.41 32.95 -9.89
C LEU A 481 8.42 33.97 -9.32
N ALA A 482 8.09 35.01 -10.09
CA ALA A 482 7.10 36.03 -9.71
C ALA A 482 5.71 35.43 -9.47
N LEU A 483 5.27 34.56 -10.38
CA LEU A 483 3.97 33.89 -10.26
C LEU A 483 3.94 32.91 -9.07
N ALA A 484 5.00 32.13 -8.87
CA ALA A 484 5.12 31.21 -7.74
C ALA A 484 5.07 31.98 -6.40
N GLY A 485 5.80 33.10 -6.30
CA GLY A 485 5.79 33.98 -5.12
C GLY A 485 4.40 34.57 -4.84
N ARG A 486 3.69 35.03 -5.87
CA ARG A 486 2.31 35.55 -5.74
C ARG A 486 1.33 34.48 -5.26
N LEU A 487 1.42 33.27 -5.82
CA LEU A 487 0.57 32.15 -5.43
C LEU A 487 0.99 31.49 -4.12
N ARG A 488 2.18 31.83 -3.60
CA ARG A 488 2.84 31.21 -2.45
C ARG A 488 2.91 29.68 -2.59
N VAL A 489 3.49 29.24 -3.69
CA VAL A 489 3.78 27.84 -4.00
C VAL A 489 5.24 27.72 -4.44
N SER A 490 5.82 26.52 -4.36
CA SER A 490 7.17 26.31 -4.87
C SER A 490 7.20 26.43 -6.39
N VAL A 491 8.33 26.88 -6.92
CA VAL A 491 8.58 26.94 -8.37
C VAL A 491 8.38 25.57 -9.02
N SER A 492 8.89 24.52 -8.39
CA SER A 492 8.74 23.14 -8.87
C SER A 492 7.27 22.73 -8.99
N ALA A 493 6.44 23.00 -7.96
CA ALA A 493 5.01 22.69 -7.98
C ALA A 493 4.26 23.48 -9.07
N LEU A 494 4.59 24.77 -9.25
CA LEU A 494 3.99 25.59 -10.29
C LEU A 494 4.36 25.08 -11.69
N VAL A 495 5.62 24.79 -11.95
CA VAL A 495 6.11 24.27 -13.25
C VAL A 495 5.47 22.93 -13.59
N ASP A 496 5.36 22.03 -12.62
CA ASP A 496 4.68 20.73 -12.82
C ASP A 496 3.18 20.93 -13.11
N ARG A 497 2.54 21.87 -12.44
CA ARG A 497 1.13 22.19 -12.70
C ARG A 497 0.92 22.79 -14.10
N LEU A 498 1.76 23.74 -14.51
CA LEU A 498 1.73 24.34 -15.84
C LEU A 498 1.98 23.29 -16.94
N TYR A 499 2.93 22.38 -16.72
CA TYR A 499 3.18 21.28 -17.62
C TYR A 499 1.94 20.35 -17.78
N ASN A 500 1.29 20.00 -16.68
CA ASN A 500 0.09 19.17 -16.70
C ASN A 500 -1.12 19.86 -17.37
N LEU A 501 -1.12 21.20 -17.44
CA LEU A 501 -2.10 21.98 -18.17
C LEU A 501 -1.73 22.25 -19.65
N GLY A 502 -0.50 21.87 -20.06
CA GLY A 502 0.00 22.09 -21.43
C GLY A 502 0.51 23.53 -21.69
N GLU A 503 0.70 24.32 -20.65
CA GLU A 503 1.19 25.72 -20.75
C GLU A 503 2.71 25.81 -20.99
N VAL A 504 3.45 24.75 -20.62
CA VAL A 504 4.90 24.61 -20.83
C VAL A 504 5.23 23.25 -21.42
N THR A 505 6.30 23.19 -22.22
CA THR A 505 6.77 21.96 -22.85
C THR A 505 7.58 21.07 -21.87
N PRO A 506 7.85 19.78 -22.19
CA PRO A 506 8.76 18.94 -21.40
C PRO A 506 10.15 19.57 -21.21
N GLU A 507 10.68 20.22 -22.26
CA GLU A 507 11.98 20.90 -22.24
C GLU A 507 11.95 22.11 -21.32
N ASP A 508 10.88 22.93 -21.40
CA ASP A 508 10.66 24.06 -20.49
C ASP A 508 10.55 23.60 -19.04
N ARG A 509 9.82 22.51 -18.80
CA ARG A 509 9.69 21.91 -17.47
C ARG A 509 11.04 21.57 -16.86
N LEU A 510 11.94 20.91 -17.61
CA LEU A 510 13.28 20.57 -17.12
C LEU A 510 14.12 21.81 -16.85
N ARG A 511 14.04 22.84 -17.72
CA ARG A 511 14.80 24.08 -17.61
C ARG A 511 14.33 24.97 -16.46
N LEU A 512 13.02 25.05 -16.24
CA LEU A 512 12.37 25.93 -15.25
C LEU A 512 12.31 25.32 -13.86
N ARG A 513 12.43 24.00 -13.73
CA ARG A 513 12.71 23.38 -12.45
C ARG A 513 14.10 23.82 -12.02
N MET A 514 14.18 24.83 -11.15
CA MET A 514 15.46 25.13 -10.52
C MET A 514 15.98 23.82 -9.90
N PRO A 515 17.27 23.50 -10.02
CA PRO A 515 17.86 22.46 -9.21
C PRO A 515 17.47 22.80 -7.77
N GLU A 516 16.85 21.87 -7.07
CA GLU A 516 16.70 21.95 -5.62
C GLU A 516 18.08 22.33 -5.12
N ALA A 517 18.21 23.48 -4.45
CA ALA A 517 19.46 23.97 -3.95
C ALA A 517 20.12 22.82 -3.22
N ASP A 518 21.35 22.45 -3.65
CA ASP A 518 22.11 21.30 -3.21
C ASP A 518 21.67 20.82 -1.83
N GLU A 519 21.09 19.61 -1.76
CA GLU A 519 20.91 18.92 -0.49
C GLU A 519 22.30 18.90 0.18
N PRO A 520 22.43 19.37 1.42
CA PRO A 520 23.69 19.18 2.13
C PRO A 520 23.93 17.67 2.23
N ALA A 521 25.09 17.25 1.73
CA ALA A 521 25.57 15.87 1.62
C ALA A 521 25.61 15.14 2.97
#